data_24f3c8debb56a3cc89e7b6aaf724b0d7
#
_entry.id   24f3c8debb56a3cc89e7b6aaf724b0d7
#
_cell.length_a   1.000
_cell.length_b   1.000
_cell.length_c   1.000
_cell.angle_alpha   90.00
_cell.angle_beta   90.00
_cell.angle_gamma   90.00
#
_symmetry.space_group_name_H-M   'P 1'
#
loop_
_entity.id
_entity.type
_entity.pdbx_description
1 polymer ?
#
loop_
_entity_poly.entity_id
_entity_poly.type
_entity_poly.pdbx_seq_one_letter_code
_entity_poly.pdbx_strand_id
1 'polypeptide(L)'
;MRDHVPCEFPAGYDGTAVLERLAQVLDPELDESILDLGFVRSLELRSGHADVALRLPTSWCAVNFAYLMAEDVRRALLEVEGIRRVTVSLGDHCAAEEIEAAVNDGRPFAEAFPGEGAGSLAALRLTFLRKGFLSRQERLLRDLRAAGCSLATICALRLGEVSIEDDTIVIRQPGCALVESISAGVLQRYLERRAELALDCSLAAPLIVDLEGKPLSVERMQAHYVAIRTVRVALEANGSFCRALLSVRHLDAAGPAGHANPGGRHVQS
;
A
#
# COMPACT_ATOMS: atom_id res chain seq x y z
N MET A 1 4.14 11.13 8.50
CA MET A 1 2.69 10.87 8.61
C MET A 1 2.37 9.54 9.32
N ARG A 2 3.40 8.89 9.91
CA ARG A 2 3.24 7.64 10.71
C ARG A 2 2.79 7.89 12.16
N ASP A 3 2.61 9.17 12.56
CA ASP A 3 2.42 9.58 13.96
C ASP A 3 0.95 9.58 14.41
N HIS A 4 0.02 9.01 13.65
CA HIS A 4 -1.41 9.13 13.92
C HIS A 4 -2.14 7.83 14.23
N VAL A 5 -1.45 6.67 14.24
CA VAL A 5 -2.08 5.44 14.74
C VAL A 5 -1.96 5.45 16.26
N PRO A 6 -3.06 5.46 17.03
CA PRO A 6 -3.01 5.32 18.47
C PRO A 6 -2.48 3.93 18.79
N CYS A 7 -1.20 3.82 19.06
CA CYS A 7 -0.53 2.57 19.38
C CYS A 7 0.14 2.71 20.75
N GLU A 8 -0.29 1.90 21.71
CA GLU A 8 0.45 1.66 22.91
C GLU A 8 1.19 0.32 22.79
N PHE A 9 2.51 0.37 22.74
CA PHE A 9 3.34 -0.83 22.68
C PHE A 9 3.79 -1.21 24.10
N PRO A 10 3.28 -2.31 24.69
CA PRO A 10 3.72 -2.80 25.98
C PRO A 10 5.18 -3.23 25.95
N ALA A 11 5.85 -3.23 27.10
CA ALA A 11 7.20 -3.76 27.23
C ALA A 11 7.27 -5.21 26.72
N GLY A 12 8.23 -5.49 25.84
CA GLY A 12 8.43 -6.81 25.22
C GLY A 12 7.99 -6.92 23.76
N TYR A 13 7.47 -5.86 23.18
CA TYR A 13 7.19 -5.78 21.73
C TYR A 13 8.05 -4.73 21.05
N ASP A 14 8.60 -5.08 19.90
CA ASP A 14 9.24 -4.11 19.01
C ASP A 14 8.15 -3.38 18.18
N GLY A 15 7.76 -2.21 18.66
CA GLY A 15 6.76 -1.37 17.98
C GLY A 15 7.18 -0.99 16.56
N THR A 16 8.48 -0.86 16.31
CA THR A 16 9.02 -0.57 14.98
C THR A 16 8.76 -1.74 14.04
N ALA A 17 9.09 -2.96 14.44
CA ALA A 17 8.83 -4.16 13.64
C ALA A 17 7.35 -4.35 13.33
N VAL A 18 6.46 -4.08 14.28
CA VAL A 18 5.00 -4.14 14.10
C VAL A 18 4.54 -3.14 13.03
N LEU A 19 4.98 -1.88 13.14
CA LEU A 19 4.60 -0.84 12.17
C LEU A 19 5.21 -1.10 10.79
N GLU A 20 6.43 -1.61 10.71
CA GLU A 20 7.07 -1.98 9.45
C GLU A 20 6.31 -3.11 8.74
N ARG A 21 5.84 -4.12 9.48
CA ARG A 21 5.00 -5.19 8.91
C ARG A 21 3.65 -4.68 8.43
N LEU A 22 2.98 -3.83 9.19
CA LEU A 22 1.73 -3.20 8.75
C LEU A 22 1.93 -2.26 7.55
N ALA A 23 3.07 -1.58 7.47
CA ALA A 23 3.38 -0.72 6.33
C ALA A 23 3.53 -1.50 5.01
N GLN A 24 3.81 -2.80 5.07
CA GLN A 24 3.87 -3.68 3.90
C GLN A 24 2.48 -4.13 3.41
N VAL A 25 1.46 -3.98 4.24
CA VAL A 25 0.08 -4.25 3.82
C VAL A 25 -0.42 -3.09 2.97
N LEU A 26 -0.77 -3.38 1.73
CA LEU A 26 -1.17 -2.39 0.77
C LEU A 26 -2.65 -2.52 0.42
N ASP A 27 -3.29 -1.37 0.19
CA ASP A 27 -4.53 -1.36 -0.56
C ASP A 27 -4.26 -1.90 -1.97
N PRO A 28 -4.93 -2.98 -2.38
CA PRO A 28 -4.63 -3.63 -3.66
C PRO A 28 -4.94 -2.75 -4.87
N GLU A 29 -5.93 -1.86 -4.77
CA GLU A 29 -6.31 -0.97 -5.85
C GLU A 29 -5.38 0.24 -5.97
N LEU A 30 -4.91 0.77 -4.83
CA LEU A 30 -4.12 1.99 -4.78
C LEU A 30 -2.61 1.75 -4.85
N ASP A 31 -2.15 0.53 -4.52
CA ASP A 31 -0.73 0.19 -4.36
C ASP A 31 -0.02 1.09 -3.33
N GLU A 32 -0.77 1.50 -2.29
CA GLU A 32 -0.30 2.34 -1.20
C GLU A 32 -0.53 1.65 0.15
N SER A 33 0.35 1.90 1.12
CA SER A 33 0.25 1.32 2.46
C SER A 33 -1.05 1.74 3.15
N ILE A 34 -1.73 0.77 3.79
CA ILE A 34 -2.92 1.04 4.61
C ILE A 34 -2.62 1.99 5.78
N LEU A 35 -1.35 2.03 6.26
CA LEU A 35 -0.91 3.01 7.26
C LEU A 35 -0.86 4.42 6.67
N ASP A 36 -0.24 4.58 5.50
CA ASP A 36 -0.13 5.88 4.82
C ASP A 36 -1.50 6.40 4.34
N LEU A 37 -2.41 5.48 4.01
CA LEU A 37 -3.80 5.80 3.67
C LEU A 37 -4.64 6.14 4.90
N GLY A 38 -4.18 5.82 6.12
CA GLY A 38 -4.92 6.07 7.36
C GLY A 38 -6.07 5.09 7.60
N PHE A 39 -5.98 3.87 7.04
CA PHE A 39 -7.02 2.84 7.23
C PHE A 39 -6.91 2.12 8.57
N VAL A 40 -5.76 2.14 9.24
CA VAL A 40 -5.60 1.59 10.58
C VAL A 40 -6.08 2.62 11.61
N ARG A 41 -7.19 2.34 12.27
CA ARG A 41 -7.80 3.19 13.28
C ARG A 41 -7.14 3.04 14.65
N SER A 42 -6.86 1.80 15.03
CA SER A 42 -6.17 1.49 16.29
C SER A 42 -5.45 0.15 16.20
N LEU A 43 -4.42 0.01 17.02
CA LEU A 43 -3.68 -1.23 17.22
C LEU A 43 -3.36 -1.36 18.71
N GLU A 44 -3.84 -2.45 19.30
CA GLU A 44 -3.58 -2.78 20.70
C GLU A 44 -2.85 -4.13 20.79
N LEU A 45 -1.79 -4.17 21.60
CA LEU A 45 -1.02 -5.40 21.84
C LEU A 45 -1.13 -5.81 23.29
N ARG A 46 -1.55 -7.04 23.55
CA ARG A 46 -1.69 -7.58 24.91
C ARG A 46 -1.33 -9.06 24.96
N SER A 47 -0.32 -9.43 25.72
CA SER A 47 0.00 -10.84 26.03
C SER A 47 0.10 -11.78 24.80
N GLY A 48 0.68 -11.30 23.70
CA GLY A 48 0.82 -12.07 22.46
C GLY A 48 -0.40 -12.00 21.55
N HIS A 49 -1.33 -11.11 21.81
CA HIS A 49 -2.51 -10.84 21.00
C HIS A 49 -2.45 -9.42 20.45
N ALA A 50 -2.70 -9.26 19.17
CA ALA A 50 -2.86 -7.98 18.50
C ALA A 50 -4.33 -7.79 18.08
N ASP A 51 -4.94 -6.70 18.56
CA ASP A 51 -6.27 -6.25 18.15
C ASP A 51 -6.11 -5.06 17.21
N VAL A 52 -6.56 -5.19 15.97
CA VAL A 52 -6.44 -4.16 14.93
C VAL A 52 -7.81 -3.74 14.44
N ALA A 53 -8.11 -2.46 14.56
CA ALA A 53 -9.31 -1.89 13.96
C ALA A 53 -8.98 -1.18 12.65
N LEU A 54 -9.61 -1.61 11.57
CA LEU A 54 -9.54 -0.99 10.25
C LEU A 54 -10.76 -0.11 10.01
N ARG A 55 -10.55 0.97 9.27
CA ARG A 55 -11.62 1.85 8.79
C ARG A 55 -11.35 2.21 7.34
N LEU A 56 -12.19 1.71 6.45
CA LEU A 56 -12.08 1.97 5.02
C LEU A 56 -12.71 3.32 4.63
N PRO A 57 -12.38 3.87 3.45
CA PRO A 57 -12.89 5.18 3.00
C PRO A 57 -14.41 5.21 2.90
N THR A 58 -15.03 4.10 2.55
CA THR A 58 -16.48 3.98 2.42
C THR A 58 -16.98 2.71 3.10
N SER A 59 -18.25 2.73 3.53
CA SER A 59 -18.92 1.55 4.08
C SER A 59 -19.26 0.49 3.02
N TRP A 60 -19.11 0.79 1.75
CA TRP A 60 -19.38 -0.09 0.60
C TRP A 60 -18.11 -0.28 -0.28
N CYS A 61 -16.93 -0.21 0.31
CA CYS A 61 -15.73 -0.69 -0.37
C CYS A 61 -15.94 -2.14 -0.81
N ALA A 62 -15.42 -2.53 -1.96
CA ALA A 62 -15.66 -3.88 -2.46
C ALA A 62 -15.24 -4.95 -1.44
N VAL A 63 -16.14 -5.91 -1.17
CA VAL A 63 -15.97 -6.94 -0.13
C VAL A 63 -14.65 -7.70 -0.27
N ASN A 64 -14.28 -8.01 -1.51
CA ASN A 64 -13.01 -8.69 -1.83
C ASN A 64 -11.77 -7.86 -1.47
N PHE A 65 -11.80 -6.52 -1.62
CA PHE A 65 -10.68 -5.66 -1.21
C PHE A 65 -10.61 -5.53 0.32
N ALA A 66 -11.77 -5.34 0.96
CA ALA A 66 -11.84 -5.27 2.41
C ALA A 66 -11.34 -6.57 3.06
N TYR A 67 -11.75 -7.72 2.54
CA TYR A 67 -11.27 -9.03 2.97
C TYR A 67 -9.76 -9.18 2.75
N LEU A 68 -9.25 -8.84 1.55
CA LEU A 68 -7.83 -8.94 1.24
C LEU A 68 -6.95 -8.14 2.21
N MET A 69 -7.32 -6.88 2.48
CA MET A 69 -6.58 -6.05 3.42
C MET A 69 -6.63 -6.60 4.85
N ALA A 70 -7.80 -7.04 5.31
CA ALA A 70 -7.97 -7.63 6.64
C ALA A 70 -7.16 -8.93 6.80
N GLU A 71 -7.18 -9.81 5.80
CA GLU A 71 -6.37 -11.04 5.76
C GLU A 71 -4.87 -10.73 5.76
N ASP A 72 -4.43 -9.75 4.96
CA ASP A 72 -3.04 -9.35 4.88
C ASP A 72 -2.54 -8.73 6.18
N VAL A 73 -3.35 -7.91 6.87
CA VAL A 73 -3.05 -7.39 8.21
C VAL A 73 -2.84 -8.55 9.20
N ARG A 74 -3.78 -9.50 9.23
CA ARG A 74 -3.68 -10.65 10.11
C ARG A 74 -2.41 -11.45 9.85
N ARG A 75 -2.11 -11.74 8.60
CA ARG A 75 -0.91 -12.49 8.19
C ARG A 75 0.36 -11.74 8.56
N ALA A 76 0.47 -10.46 8.22
CA ALA A 76 1.64 -9.63 8.48
C ALA A 76 1.98 -9.55 9.97
N LEU A 77 0.98 -9.40 10.83
CA LEU A 77 1.19 -9.33 12.27
C LEU A 77 1.52 -10.68 12.91
N LEU A 78 1.00 -11.80 12.38
CA LEU A 78 1.38 -13.14 12.86
C LEU A 78 2.85 -13.48 12.56
N GLU A 79 3.51 -12.77 11.64
CA GLU A 79 4.95 -12.90 11.37
C GLU A 79 5.84 -12.13 12.35
N VAL A 80 5.26 -11.27 13.20
CA VAL A 80 6.00 -10.51 14.20
C VAL A 80 6.29 -11.39 15.43
N GLU A 81 7.54 -11.41 15.87
CA GLU A 81 7.94 -12.17 17.03
C GLU A 81 7.13 -11.77 18.28
N GLY A 82 6.64 -12.75 19.01
CA GLY A 82 5.82 -12.54 20.21
C GLY A 82 4.32 -12.42 19.95
N ILE A 83 3.86 -12.20 18.72
CA ILE A 83 2.44 -12.17 18.35
C ILE A 83 1.99 -13.59 17.97
N ARG A 84 1.02 -14.12 18.68
CA ARG A 84 0.47 -15.48 18.48
C ARG A 84 -0.99 -15.49 18.04
N ARG A 85 -1.68 -14.37 18.23
CA ARG A 85 -3.07 -14.20 17.85
C ARG A 85 -3.27 -12.78 17.30
N VAL A 86 -4.10 -12.68 16.30
CA VAL A 86 -4.49 -11.39 15.73
C VAL A 86 -6.01 -11.41 15.54
N THR A 87 -6.67 -10.36 16.03
CA THR A 87 -8.07 -10.07 15.74
C THR A 87 -8.12 -8.80 14.89
N VAL A 88 -8.81 -8.90 13.76
CA VAL A 88 -9.06 -7.76 12.89
C VAL A 88 -10.54 -7.41 12.99
N SER A 89 -10.83 -6.13 13.21
CA SER A 89 -12.18 -5.57 13.14
C SER A 89 -12.26 -4.53 12.02
N LEU A 90 -13.42 -4.42 11.40
CA LEU A 90 -13.68 -3.58 10.24
C LEU A 90 -14.83 -2.62 10.52
N GLY A 91 -14.52 -1.44 11.05
CA GLY A 91 -15.54 -0.46 11.41
C GLY A 91 -16.29 0.09 10.18
N ASP A 92 -17.61 0.25 10.34
CA ASP A 92 -18.49 0.93 9.37
C ASP A 92 -18.54 0.32 7.95
N HIS A 93 -18.29 -0.98 7.80
CA HIS A 93 -18.39 -1.65 6.50
C HIS A 93 -19.70 -2.48 6.41
N CYS A 94 -20.34 -2.49 5.24
CA CYS A 94 -21.63 -3.17 5.06
C CYS A 94 -21.58 -4.70 5.26
N ALA A 95 -20.42 -5.31 5.06
CA ALA A 95 -20.15 -6.74 5.28
C ALA A 95 -19.11 -6.98 6.40
N ALA A 96 -19.05 -6.08 7.40
CA ALA A 96 -18.04 -6.17 8.46
C ALA A 96 -18.08 -7.50 9.21
N GLU A 97 -19.28 -7.92 9.67
CA GLU A 97 -19.46 -9.13 10.48
C GLU A 97 -18.98 -10.39 9.75
N GLU A 98 -19.33 -10.52 8.47
CA GLU A 98 -18.96 -11.67 7.65
C GLU A 98 -17.45 -11.70 7.34
N ILE A 99 -16.86 -10.52 7.04
CA ILE A 99 -15.41 -10.39 6.79
C ILE A 99 -14.63 -10.69 8.07
N GLU A 100 -14.99 -10.08 9.19
CA GLU A 100 -14.35 -10.28 10.49
C GLU A 100 -14.39 -11.76 10.90
N ALA A 101 -15.57 -12.38 10.83
CA ALA A 101 -15.72 -13.80 11.15
C ALA A 101 -14.84 -14.68 10.24
N ALA A 102 -14.83 -14.42 8.93
CA ALA A 102 -14.05 -15.21 7.99
C ALA A 102 -12.54 -15.05 8.22
N VAL A 103 -12.06 -13.80 8.31
CA VAL A 103 -10.63 -13.51 8.49
C VAL A 103 -10.11 -14.02 9.83
N ASN A 104 -10.84 -13.78 10.93
CA ASN A 104 -10.40 -14.17 12.27
C ASN A 104 -10.42 -15.68 12.48
N ASP A 105 -11.35 -16.40 11.84
CA ASP A 105 -11.41 -17.87 11.83
C ASP A 105 -10.46 -18.49 10.79
N GLY A 106 -9.83 -17.70 9.92
CA GLY A 106 -8.98 -18.20 8.83
C GLY A 106 -9.76 -18.91 7.72
N ARG A 107 -11.04 -18.58 7.53
CA ARG A 107 -11.87 -19.15 6.46
C ARG A 107 -11.58 -18.48 5.12
N PRO A 108 -11.38 -19.25 4.04
CA PRO A 108 -11.14 -18.69 2.71
C PRO A 108 -12.32 -17.82 2.23
N PHE A 109 -12.01 -16.79 1.45
CA PHE A 109 -13.02 -15.89 0.86
C PHE A 109 -14.14 -16.62 0.13
N ALA A 110 -13.81 -17.63 -0.68
CA ALA A 110 -14.78 -18.38 -1.46
C ALA A 110 -15.81 -19.15 -0.60
N GLU A 111 -15.45 -19.49 0.64
CA GLU A 111 -16.36 -20.13 1.60
C GLU A 111 -17.23 -19.10 2.33
N ALA A 112 -16.65 -17.94 2.64
CA ALA A 112 -17.34 -16.87 3.33
C ALA A 112 -18.35 -16.14 2.42
N PHE A 113 -18.02 -16.00 1.14
CA PHE A 113 -18.77 -15.24 0.15
C PHE A 113 -19.07 -16.08 -1.11
N PRO A 114 -19.88 -17.15 -1.00
CA PRO A 114 -20.24 -17.98 -2.13
C PRO A 114 -21.12 -17.17 -3.10
N GLY A 115 -20.60 -16.79 -4.23
CA GLY A 115 -21.31 -15.98 -5.22
C GLY A 115 -20.74 -14.57 -5.44
N GLU A 116 -19.84 -14.11 -4.58
CA GLU A 116 -19.11 -12.87 -4.76
C GLU A 116 -17.91 -13.11 -5.71
N GLY A 117 -18.16 -12.91 -6.99
CA GLY A 117 -17.11 -12.82 -8.01
C GLY A 117 -16.69 -14.14 -8.66
N ALA A 118 -16.72 -14.15 -9.98
CA ALA A 118 -16.31 -15.28 -10.84
C ALA A 118 -14.78 -15.50 -10.89
N GLY A 119 -13.98 -14.76 -10.10
CA GLY A 119 -12.52 -14.86 -10.07
C GLY A 119 -11.98 -15.20 -8.68
N SER A 120 -10.89 -15.99 -8.62
CA SER A 120 -10.21 -16.23 -7.36
C SER A 120 -9.56 -14.95 -6.85
N LEU A 121 -9.47 -14.78 -5.53
CA LEU A 121 -8.70 -13.67 -4.93
C LEU A 121 -7.25 -13.64 -5.43
N ALA A 122 -6.68 -14.80 -5.75
CA ALA A 122 -5.33 -14.90 -6.32
C ALA A 122 -5.23 -14.20 -7.70
N ALA A 123 -6.22 -14.39 -8.58
CA ALA A 123 -6.27 -13.70 -9.87
C ALA A 123 -6.45 -12.18 -9.69
N LEU A 124 -7.24 -11.77 -8.72
CA LEU A 124 -7.44 -10.37 -8.36
C LEU A 124 -6.14 -9.75 -7.84
N ARG A 125 -5.47 -10.41 -6.88
CA ARG A 125 -4.15 -10.00 -6.37
C ARG A 125 -3.14 -9.83 -7.50
N LEU A 126 -3.05 -10.80 -8.42
CA LEU A 126 -2.14 -10.75 -9.55
C LEU A 126 -2.45 -9.55 -10.48
N THR A 127 -3.72 -9.26 -10.71
CA THR A 127 -4.13 -8.11 -11.53
C THR A 127 -3.66 -6.79 -10.93
N PHE A 128 -3.84 -6.60 -9.61
CA PHE A 128 -3.40 -5.38 -8.94
C PHE A 128 -1.89 -5.32 -8.74
N LEU A 129 -1.24 -6.44 -8.50
CA LEU A 129 0.22 -6.52 -8.45
C LEU A 129 0.84 -6.05 -9.80
N ARG A 130 0.27 -6.47 -10.93
CA ARG A 130 0.69 -6.01 -12.27
C ARG A 130 0.45 -4.51 -12.47
N LYS A 131 -0.69 -4.00 -12.04
CA LYS A 131 -0.99 -2.55 -12.09
C LYS A 131 0.00 -1.75 -11.23
N GLY A 132 0.26 -2.20 -10.00
CA GLY A 132 1.24 -1.60 -9.11
C GLY A 132 2.65 -1.59 -9.71
N PHE A 133 3.10 -2.72 -10.29
CA PHE A 133 4.38 -2.82 -10.97
C PHE A 133 4.49 -1.78 -12.11
N LEU A 134 3.49 -1.67 -12.98
CA LEU A 134 3.49 -0.72 -14.08
C LEU A 134 3.47 0.75 -13.59
N SER A 135 2.73 1.04 -12.54
CA SER A 135 2.68 2.37 -11.93
C SER A 135 4.04 2.77 -11.35
N ARG A 136 4.69 1.86 -10.62
CA ARG A 136 6.02 2.11 -10.03
C ARG A 136 7.10 2.22 -11.11
N GLN A 137 7.00 1.41 -12.17
CA GLN A 137 7.88 1.52 -13.33
C GLN A 137 7.75 2.88 -14.03
N GLU A 138 6.52 3.41 -14.17
CA GLU A 138 6.31 4.73 -14.75
C GLU A 138 6.94 5.83 -13.91
N ARG A 139 6.80 5.78 -12.58
CA ARG A 139 7.45 6.74 -11.68
C ARG A 139 8.96 6.72 -11.87
N LEU A 140 9.57 5.53 -11.90
CA LEU A 140 11.02 5.38 -12.14
C LEU A 140 11.43 5.94 -13.51
N LEU A 141 10.69 5.60 -14.57
CA LEU A 141 10.95 6.10 -15.92
C LEU A 141 10.84 7.62 -16.01
N ARG A 142 9.82 8.21 -15.40
CA ARG A 142 9.61 9.65 -15.35
C ARG A 142 10.79 10.35 -14.68
N ASP A 143 11.24 9.83 -13.55
CA ASP A 143 12.29 10.43 -12.76
C ASP A 143 13.66 10.27 -13.47
N LEU A 144 13.94 9.10 -14.08
CA LEU A 144 15.12 8.92 -14.95
C LEU A 144 15.12 9.89 -16.13
N ARG A 145 13.97 10.13 -16.74
CA ARG A 145 13.83 11.11 -17.83
C ARG A 145 14.04 12.54 -17.37
N ALA A 146 13.49 12.91 -16.21
CA ALA A 146 13.69 14.23 -15.61
C ALA A 146 15.16 14.49 -15.25
N ALA A 147 15.89 13.45 -14.86
CA ALA A 147 17.32 13.47 -14.61
C ALA A 147 18.20 13.48 -15.88
N GLY A 148 17.59 13.56 -17.07
CA GLY A 148 18.30 13.71 -18.35
C GLY A 148 18.67 12.39 -19.03
N CYS A 149 18.30 11.21 -18.49
CA CYS A 149 18.56 9.95 -19.17
C CYS A 149 17.80 9.85 -20.47
N SER A 150 18.46 9.50 -21.57
CA SER A 150 17.80 9.23 -22.85
C SER A 150 17.03 7.91 -22.80
N LEU A 151 16.01 7.72 -23.66
CA LEU A 151 15.31 6.43 -23.76
C LEU A 151 16.26 5.30 -24.14
N ALA A 152 17.24 5.57 -25.01
CA ALA A 152 18.25 4.58 -25.40
C ALA A 152 19.10 4.14 -24.20
N THR A 153 19.53 5.08 -23.38
CA THR A 153 20.26 4.81 -22.14
C THR A 153 19.42 3.94 -21.20
N ILE A 154 18.17 4.34 -20.95
CA ILE A 154 17.26 3.63 -20.04
C ILE A 154 17.01 2.19 -20.51
N CYS A 155 16.81 1.96 -21.82
CA CYS A 155 16.64 0.62 -22.39
C CYS A 155 17.90 -0.26 -22.25
N ALA A 156 19.08 0.34 -22.21
CA ALA A 156 20.36 -0.37 -22.07
C ALA A 156 20.70 -0.69 -20.60
N LEU A 157 20.14 0.04 -19.63
CA LEU A 157 20.45 -0.13 -18.20
C LEU A 157 20.18 -1.54 -17.69
N ARG A 158 21.11 -2.04 -16.89
CA ARG A 158 20.98 -3.30 -16.13
C ARG A 158 20.82 -3.01 -14.65
N LEU A 159 20.23 -3.96 -13.92
CA LEU A 159 20.04 -3.80 -12.47
C LEU A 159 21.35 -3.60 -11.73
N GLY A 160 22.45 -4.27 -12.14
CA GLY A 160 23.78 -4.11 -11.55
C GLY A 160 24.47 -2.76 -11.83
N GLU A 161 23.93 -1.95 -12.74
CA GLU A 161 24.44 -0.60 -13.04
C GLU A 161 23.73 0.49 -12.25
N VAL A 162 22.73 0.11 -11.44
CA VAL A 162 21.94 1.01 -10.63
C VAL A 162 22.08 0.61 -9.17
N SER A 163 22.48 1.54 -8.31
CA SER A 163 22.61 1.33 -6.87
C SER A 163 21.89 2.45 -6.11
N ILE A 164 21.70 2.23 -4.81
CA ILE A 164 21.19 3.22 -3.88
C ILE A 164 22.34 3.62 -2.97
N GLU A 165 22.66 4.90 -2.93
CA GLU A 165 23.67 5.51 -2.08
C GLU A 165 23.07 6.77 -1.44
N ASP A 166 23.12 6.88 -0.10
CA ASP A 166 22.59 8.03 0.67
C ASP A 166 21.18 8.48 0.25
N ASP A 167 20.26 7.51 0.15
CA ASP A 167 18.86 7.70 -0.30
C ASP A 167 18.69 8.22 -1.72
N THR A 168 19.73 8.10 -2.55
CA THR A 168 19.77 8.55 -3.94
C THR A 168 20.07 7.41 -4.88
N ILE A 169 19.48 7.43 -6.08
CA ILE A 169 19.82 6.47 -7.15
C ILE A 169 21.09 6.89 -7.84
N VAL A 170 22.09 6.01 -7.87
CA VAL A 170 23.34 6.18 -8.59
C VAL A 170 23.37 5.26 -9.81
N ILE A 171 23.57 5.84 -10.98
CA ILE A 171 23.71 5.11 -12.26
C ILE A 171 25.16 5.08 -12.69
N ARG A 172 25.72 3.89 -12.90
CA ARG A 172 27.11 3.67 -13.30
C ARG A 172 27.21 3.30 -14.78
N GLN A 173 26.84 4.25 -15.65
CA GLN A 173 27.09 4.10 -17.09
C GLN A 173 27.86 5.31 -17.67
N PRO A 174 28.73 5.10 -18.69
CA PRO A 174 29.34 6.20 -19.41
C PRO A 174 28.31 7.13 -20.04
N GLY A 175 28.33 8.42 -19.74
CA GLY A 175 27.40 9.40 -20.26
C GLY A 175 26.08 9.59 -19.49
N CYS A 176 25.87 8.87 -18.41
CA CYS A 176 24.86 9.19 -17.40
C CYS A 176 25.53 9.89 -16.22
N ALA A 177 25.12 11.12 -15.96
CA ALA A 177 25.51 11.81 -14.73
C ALA A 177 24.84 11.15 -13.53
N LEU A 178 25.47 11.28 -12.36
CA LEU A 178 24.83 10.94 -11.07
C LEU A 178 23.41 11.50 -11.04
N VAL A 179 22.43 10.66 -10.77
CA VAL A 179 21.04 11.09 -10.73
C VAL A 179 20.70 11.44 -9.28
N GLU A 180 21.12 12.62 -8.84
CA GLU A 180 20.91 13.13 -7.47
C GLU A 180 19.45 13.43 -7.12
N SER A 181 18.54 13.37 -8.08
CA SER A 181 17.14 13.83 -7.90
C SER A 181 16.13 12.71 -7.74
N ILE A 182 16.52 11.44 -7.80
CA ILE A 182 15.59 10.32 -7.68
C ILE A 182 15.69 9.72 -6.28
N SER A 183 14.58 9.78 -5.52
CA SER A 183 14.51 9.10 -4.24
C SER A 183 14.71 7.59 -4.39
N ALA A 184 15.57 7.02 -3.57
CA ALA A 184 15.81 5.58 -3.50
C ALA A 184 14.53 4.77 -3.34
N GLY A 185 13.55 5.29 -2.61
CA GLY A 185 12.25 4.65 -2.42
C GLY A 185 11.46 4.38 -3.71
N VAL A 186 11.72 5.12 -4.79
CA VAL A 186 11.10 4.85 -6.10
C VAL A 186 11.64 3.56 -6.71
N LEU A 187 12.97 3.41 -6.72
CA LEU A 187 13.63 2.20 -7.22
C LEU A 187 13.30 0.99 -6.34
N GLN A 188 13.40 1.13 -5.03
CA GLN A 188 13.13 0.06 -4.08
C GLN A 188 11.72 -0.50 -4.27
N ARG A 189 10.71 0.35 -4.29
CA ARG A 189 9.31 -0.07 -4.50
C ARG A 189 9.08 -0.73 -5.87
N TYR A 190 9.77 -0.29 -6.91
CA TYR A 190 9.75 -0.96 -8.20
C TYR A 190 10.34 -2.37 -8.14
N LEU A 191 11.49 -2.54 -7.48
CA LEU A 191 12.16 -3.84 -7.34
C LEU A 191 11.35 -4.81 -6.48
N GLU A 192 10.67 -4.35 -5.43
CA GLU A 192 9.76 -5.15 -4.62
C GLU A 192 8.66 -5.77 -5.49
N ARG A 193 7.96 -4.97 -6.30
CA ARG A 193 6.91 -5.48 -7.20
C ARG A 193 7.45 -6.40 -8.28
N ARG A 194 8.66 -6.12 -8.75
CA ARG A 194 9.34 -6.99 -9.70
C ARG A 194 9.62 -8.38 -9.12
N ALA A 195 10.09 -8.44 -7.88
CA ALA A 195 10.33 -9.70 -7.17
C ALA A 195 9.02 -10.46 -6.88
N GLU A 196 7.96 -9.77 -6.46
CA GLU A 196 6.65 -10.38 -6.22
C GLU A 196 6.01 -10.96 -7.50
N LEU A 197 6.31 -10.39 -8.67
CA LEU A 197 5.94 -10.94 -9.97
C LEU A 197 6.86 -12.07 -10.45
N ALA A 198 7.84 -12.47 -9.64
CA ALA A 198 8.85 -13.48 -9.98
C ALA A 198 9.63 -13.15 -11.27
N LEU A 199 9.80 -11.86 -11.59
CA LEU A 199 10.62 -11.43 -12.71
C LEU A 199 12.10 -11.49 -12.34
N ASP A 200 12.97 -11.63 -13.36
CA ASP A 200 14.42 -11.72 -13.16
C ASP A 200 14.98 -10.48 -12.43
N CYS A 201 15.53 -10.68 -11.23
CA CYS A 201 16.17 -9.66 -10.39
C CYS A 201 17.69 -9.80 -10.35
N SER A 202 18.31 -10.58 -11.25
CA SER A 202 19.75 -10.68 -11.35
C SER A 202 20.39 -9.36 -11.78
N LEU A 203 21.65 -9.14 -11.40
CA LEU A 203 22.37 -7.91 -11.76
C LEU A 203 22.52 -7.71 -13.28
N ALA A 204 22.48 -8.80 -14.06
CA ALA A 204 22.54 -8.77 -15.51
C ALA A 204 21.19 -8.48 -16.18
N ALA A 205 20.09 -8.56 -15.42
CA ALA A 205 18.76 -8.33 -15.96
C ALA A 205 18.55 -6.87 -16.38
N PRO A 206 17.77 -6.60 -17.45
CA PRO A 206 17.41 -5.24 -17.84
C PRO A 206 16.71 -4.50 -16.72
N LEU A 207 16.99 -3.22 -16.52
CA LEU A 207 16.29 -2.41 -15.50
C LEU A 207 14.79 -2.33 -15.81
N ILE A 208 14.43 -2.03 -17.05
CA ILE A 208 13.03 -1.88 -17.49
C ILE A 208 12.64 -3.06 -18.37
N VAL A 209 11.53 -3.71 -18.00
CA VAL A 209 10.98 -4.88 -18.68
C VAL A 209 9.46 -4.78 -18.81
N ASP A 210 8.87 -5.54 -19.74
CA ASP A 210 7.41 -5.71 -19.79
C ASP A 210 6.91 -6.70 -18.70
N LEU A 211 5.61 -6.97 -18.69
CA LEU A 211 4.99 -7.90 -17.71
C LEU A 211 5.43 -9.36 -17.85
N GLU A 212 6.04 -9.72 -18.97
CA GLU A 212 6.63 -11.02 -19.27
C GLU A 212 8.15 -11.05 -18.97
N GLY A 213 8.72 -9.98 -18.42
CA GLY A 213 10.14 -9.87 -18.11
C GLY A 213 11.04 -9.60 -19.31
N LYS A 214 10.49 -9.27 -20.48
CA LYS A 214 11.26 -9.03 -21.69
C LYS A 214 11.76 -7.58 -21.76
N PRO A 215 12.99 -7.33 -22.21
CA PRO A 215 13.49 -5.99 -22.41
C PRO A 215 12.68 -5.22 -23.46
N LEU A 216 12.56 -3.92 -23.28
CA LEU A 216 11.88 -3.03 -24.22
C LEU A 216 12.92 -2.42 -25.18
N SER A 217 12.63 -2.44 -26.50
CA SER A 217 13.38 -1.63 -27.45
C SER A 217 12.98 -0.16 -27.34
N VAL A 218 13.81 0.74 -27.88
CA VAL A 218 13.54 2.19 -27.83
C VAL A 218 12.19 2.53 -28.50
N GLU A 219 11.87 1.85 -29.61
CA GLU A 219 10.63 2.07 -30.35
C GLU A 219 9.39 1.64 -29.53
N ARG A 220 9.50 0.53 -28.80
CA ARG A 220 8.41 0.03 -27.93
C ARG A 220 8.30 0.83 -26.64
N MET A 221 9.39 1.41 -26.14
CA MET A 221 9.45 2.15 -24.90
C MET A 221 8.51 3.35 -24.89
N GLN A 222 8.43 4.09 -26.00
CA GLN A 222 7.54 5.25 -26.12
C GLN A 222 6.07 4.86 -25.93
N ALA A 223 5.61 3.85 -26.63
CA ALA A 223 4.24 3.36 -26.51
C ALA A 223 3.96 2.77 -25.13
N HIS A 224 4.93 2.02 -24.59
CA HIS A 224 4.85 1.45 -23.25
C HIS A 224 4.72 2.54 -22.18
N TYR A 225 5.56 3.58 -22.25
CA TYR A 225 5.52 4.71 -21.31
C TYR A 225 4.15 5.42 -21.32
N VAL A 226 3.57 5.65 -22.50
CA VAL A 226 2.21 6.23 -22.60
C VAL A 226 1.17 5.33 -21.94
N ALA A 227 1.23 4.03 -22.19
CA ALA A 227 0.28 3.06 -21.61
C ALA A 227 0.36 2.99 -20.09
N ILE A 228 1.56 2.86 -19.52
CA ILE A 228 1.75 2.74 -18.07
C ILE A 228 1.46 4.04 -17.32
N ARG A 229 1.63 5.20 -17.96
CA ARG A 229 1.23 6.51 -17.42
C ARG A 229 -0.26 6.56 -17.12
N THR A 230 -1.10 5.99 -17.97
CA THR A 230 -2.55 5.93 -17.75
C THR A 230 -2.87 5.12 -16.49
N VAL A 231 -2.18 4.00 -16.27
CA VAL A 231 -2.33 3.19 -15.06
C VAL A 231 -1.98 3.99 -13.81
N ARG A 232 -0.82 4.66 -13.80
CA ARG A 232 -0.38 5.49 -12.66
C ARG A 232 -1.38 6.61 -12.34
N VAL A 233 -1.82 7.35 -13.37
CA VAL A 233 -2.76 8.47 -13.17
C VAL A 233 -4.08 7.98 -12.58
N ALA A 234 -4.58 6.82 -13.02
CA ALA A 234 -5.80 6.24 -12.47
C ALA A 234 -5.63 5.86 -10.99
N LEU A 235 -4.52 5.21 -10.61
CA LEU A 235 -4.24 4.86 -9.21
C LEU A 235 -4.10 6.11 -8.32
N GLU A 236 -3.40 7.14 -8.78
CA GLU A 236 -3.23 8.39 -8.02
C GLU A 236 -4.57 9.15 -7.84
N ALA A 237 -5.43 9.15 -8.85
CA ALA A 237 -6.76 9.76 -8.75
C ALA A 237 -7.63 9.03 -7.71
N ASN A 238 -7.66 7.69 -7.74
CA ASN A 238 -8.38 6.88 -6.76
C ASN A 238 -7.85 7.10 -5.34
N GLY A 239 -6.53 7.10 -5.15
CA GLY A 239 -5.91 7.35 -3.85
C GLY A 239 -6.24 8.73 -3.29
N SER A 240 -6.27 9.76 -4.12
CA SER A 240 -6.66 11.12 -3.72
C SER A 240 -8.13 11.17 -3.28
N PHE A 241 -9.01 10.49 -4.00
CA PHE A 241 -10.42 10.36 -3.65
C PHE A 241 -10.64 9.63 -2.32
N CYS A 242 -9.99 8.49 -2.11
CA CYS A 242 -10.07 7.73 -0.86
C CYS A 242 -9.60 8.55 0.35
N ARG A 243 -8.48 9.27 0.23
CA ARG A 243 -7.99 10.16 1.31
C ARG A 243 -8.95 11.30 1.61
N ALA A 244 -9.58 11.88 0.60
CA ALA A 244 -10.59 12.93 0.79
C ALA A 244 -11.82 12.41 1.55
N LEU A 245 -12.31 11.23 1.20
CA LEU A 245 -13.44 10.58 1.89
C LEU A 245 -13.13 10.30 3.36
N LEU A 246 -11.94 9.77 3.67
CA LEU A 246 -11.52 9.54 5.05
C LEU A 246 -11.46 10.83 5.86
N SER A 247 -10.95 11.92 5.27
CA SER A 247 -10.90 13.22 5.94
C SER A 247 -12.28 13.73 6.32
N VAL A 248 -13.28 13.57 5.45
CA VAL A 248 -14.66 13.94 5.74
C VAL A 248 -15.23 13.08 6.86
N ARG A 249 -15.04 11.78 6.84
CA ARG A 249 -15.51 10.85 7.89
C ARG A 249 -14.87 11.11 9.26
N HIS A 250 -13.63 11.59 9.29
CA HIS A 250 -12.98 11.99 10.54
C HIS A 250 -13.64 13.24 11.14
N LEU A 251 -14.09 14.19 10.32
CA LEU A 251 -14.82 15.37 10.77
C LEU A 251 -16.18 15.00 11.38
N ASP A 252 -16.90 14.08 10.78
CA ASP A 252 -18.19 13.59 11.28
C ASP A 252 -18.06 12.82 12.61
N ALA A 253 -16.95 12.10 12.81
CA ALA A 253 -16.67 11.37 14.04
C ALA A 253 -16.24 12.24 15.21
N ALA A 254 -15.71 13.43 14.92
CA ALA A 254 -15.33 14.45 15.88
C ALA A 254 -16.49 15.38 16.27
N GLY A 255 -17.71 14.89 16.42
CA GLY A 255 -18.95 15.60 16.68
C GLY A 255 -18.84 17.01 17.28
N PRO A 256 -19.82 17.91 17.17
CA PRO A 256 -19.70 19.28 17.63
C PRO A 256 -19.28 19.28 19.10
N ALA A 257 -18.12 19.86 19.40
CA ALA A 257 -17.64 20.06 20.76
C ALA A 257 -18.79 20.65 21.59
N GLY A 258 -19.23 19.90 22.60
CA GLY A 258 -20.41 20.22 23.38
C GLY A 258 -20.38 21.70 23.80
N HIS A 259 -21.33 22.45 23.32
CA HIS A 259 -21.61 23.73 23.89
C HIS A 259 -21.98 23.51 25.35
N ALA A 260 -21.01 23.74 26.24
CA ALA A 260 -21.27 23.88 27.65
C ALA A 260 -22.28 25.02 27.78
N ASN A 261 -23.48 24.73 28.24
CA ASN A 261 -24.53 25.68 28.54
C ASN A 261 -24.12 26.43 29.82
N PRO A 262 -23.72 27.72 29.76
CA PRO A 262 -23.44 28.48 30.96
C PRO A 262 -24.74 29.16 31.41
N GLY A 263 -25.35 28.67 32.47
CA GLY A 263 -26.20 29.56 33.28
C GLY A 263 -27.63 29.11 33.48
N GLY A 264 -27.87 28.11 34.32
CA GLY A 264 -29.08 28.01 35.12
C GLY A 264 -28.99 28.98 36.30
N ARG A 265 -29.50 30.21 36.17
CA ARG A 265 -29.76 31.05 37.34
C ARG A 265 -31.05 30.59 37.99
N HIS A 266 -30.93 30.01 39.18
CA HIS A 266 -32.06 29.93 40.13
C HIS A 266 -32.55 31.35 40.45
N VAL A 267 -33.80 31.64 40.16
CA VAL A 267 -34.56 32.71 40.79
C VAL A 267 -35.50 32.04 41.76
N GLN A 268 -35.23 32.26 43.07
CA GLN A 268 -36.21 32.03 44.13
C GLN A 268 -37.11 33.25 44.19
N SER A 269 -38.40 33.02 44.21
CA SER A 269 -39.42 33.81 44.90
C SER A 269 -40.63 32.93 45.11
#